data_904ce99174a9e11e04651e66f051e57b
#
_entry.id   904ce99174a9e11e04651e66f051e57b
#
_cell.length_a   1.000
_cell.length_b   1.000
_cell.length_c   1.000
_cell.angle_alpha   90.00
_cell.angle_beta   90.00
_cell.angle_gamma   90.00
#
_symmetry.space_group_name_H-M   'P 1'
#
loop_
_entity.id
_entity.type
_entity.pdbx_description
1 polymer ?
#
loop_
_entity_poly.entity_id
_entity_poly.type
_entity_poly.pdbx_seq_one_letter_code
_entity_poly.pdbx_strand_id
1 'polypeptide(L)'
;LGDVYKRQEDPTANFEWEYILIDNKKIRNAWCMPGGKIAFYTGMLDITKNNNGLAAVMGHEVAHAVAKHSVERASRTRLLNTTTGIIDIATGGKLSEINRTTGMNTVGILSQIGIMNPFTRKQESEADYLGLIFSSLSGYDIRETTKIWERMKNANKGKEPPEFMSTHPSNDRRIEQINNWTNEIILKYPPIA
;
A
#
# COMPACT_ATOMS: atom_id res chain seq x y z
N LEU A 1 32.97 -11.26 21.88
CA LEU A 1 32.21 -11.02 20.64
C LEU A 1 30.87 -11.71 20.83
N GLY A 2 30.06 -11.10 21.68
CA GLY A 2 28.74 -11.62 22.04
C GLY A 2 27.66 -11.05 21.14
N ASP A 3 26.94 -11.95 20.58
CA ASP A 3 25.76 -11.85 19.77
C ASP A 3 24.77 -10.80 20.20
N VAL A 4 24.66 -9.76 19.42
CA VAL A 4 23.50 -8.88 19.44
C VAL A 4 22.62 -9.17 18.21
N TYR A 5 22.30 -10.44 17.99
CA TYR A 5 21.06 -10.79 17.32
C TYR A 5 19.96 -10.86 18.38
N LYS A 6 19.50 -9.70 18.84
CA LYS A 6 18.15 -9.62 19.37
C LYS A 6 17.27 -10.22 18.28
N ARG A 7 16.62 -11.37 18.56
CA ARG A 7 15.50 -11.85 17.78
C ARG A 7 14.56 -10.66 17.63
N GLN A 8 14.53 -10.10 16.43
CA GLN A 8 13.55 -9.10 16.10
C GLN A 8 12.23 -9.84 16.25
N GLU A 9 11.40 -9.42 17.19
CA GLU A 9 10.08 -10.02 17.39
C GLU A 9 9.38 -10.03 16.04
N ASP A 10 8.79 -11.17 15.68
CA ASP A 10 8.01 -11.29 14.44
C ASP A 10 6.92 -10.19 14.44
N PRO A 11 6.98 -9.22 13.55
CA PRO A 11 6.02 -8.12 13.51
C PRO A 11 4.59 -8.59 13.23
N THR A 12 4.42 -9.85 12.80
CA THR A 12 3.14 -10.47 12.46
C THR A 12 2.66 -11.48 13.50
N ALA A 13 3.38 -11.66 14.60
CA ALA A 13 3.05 -12.66 15.64
C ALA A 13 1.59 -12.54 16.18
N ASN A 14 1.03 -11.34 16.16
CA ASN A 14 -0.34 -11.07 16.59
C ASN A 14 -1.31 -10.84 15.42
N PHE A 15 -0.93 -11.18 14.18
CA PHE A 15 -1.82 -11.04 13.05
C PHE A 15 -2.77 -12.23 12.99
N GLU A 16 -4.05 -11.91 12.86
CA GLU A 16 -5.10 -12.88 12.57
C GLU A 16 -5.38 -12.85 11.06
N TRP A 17 -4.66 -13.67 10.31
CA TRP A 17 -4.75 -13.70 8.86
C TRP A 17 -6.13 -14.14 8.38
N GLU A 18 -6.76 -13.31 7.59
CA GLU A 18 -8.06 -13.57 6.98
C GLU A 18 -8.07 -13.06 5.55
N TYR A 19 -8.65 -13.85 4.65
CA TYR A 19 -8.65 -13.56 3.22
C TYR A 19 -10.08 -13.51 2.70
N ILE A 20 -10.43 -12.42 2.03
CA ILE A 20 -11.75 -12.23 1.45
C ILE A 20 -11.60 -11.91 -0.03
N LEU A 21 -12.27 -12.69 -0.87
CA LEU A 21 -12.45 -12.38 -2.28
C LEU A 21 -13.81 -11.69 -2.46
N ILE A 22 -13.79 -10.42 -2.87
CA ILE A 22 -15.00 -9.63 -3.11
C ILE A 22 -15.37 -9.72 -4.58
N ASP A 23 -16.54 -10.27 -4.89
CA ASP A 23 -17.01 -10.37 -6.27
C ASP A 23 -17.50 -9.02 -6.78
N ASN A 24 -16.56 -8.26 -7.33
CA ASN A 24 -16.84 -7.04 -8.05
C ASN A 24 -15.80 -6.83 -9.17
N LYS A 25 -16.16 -7.18 -10.39
CA LYS A 25 -15.30 -7.08 -11.58
C LYS A 25 -15.00 -5.64 -12.03
N LYS A 26 -15.77 -4.65 -11.55
CA LYS A 26 -15.58 -3.24 -11.91
C LYS A 26 -14.47 -2.61 -11.09
N ILE A 27 -14.23 -3.10 -9.87
CA ILE A 27 -13.22 -2.57 -8.96
C ILE A 27 -11.91 -3.34 -9.14
N ARG A 28 -10.86 -2.63 -9.50
CA ARG A 28 -9.50 -3.18 -9.61
C ARG A 28 -8.68 -2.72 -8.41
N ASN A 29 -8.89 -3.38 -7.29
CA ASN A 29 -8.27 -3.04 -6.02
C ASN A 29 -7.98 -4.28 -5.18
N ALA A 30 -7.01 -4.14 -4.27
CA ALA A 30 -6.71 -5.06 -3.19
C ALA A 30 -6.18 -4.24 -2.01
N TRP A 31 -6.28 -4.74 -0.80
CA TRP A 31 -5.73 -4.07 0.38
C TRP A 31 -5.48 -5.06 1.52
N CYS A 32 -4.53 -4.72 2.38
CA CYS A 32 -4.30 -5.39 3.64
C CYS A 32 -4.41 -4.40 4.80
N MET A 33 -5.27 -4.72 5.77
CA MET A 33 -5.38 -3.96 7.01
C MET A 33 -4.32 -4.38 8.02
N PRO A 34 -3.95 -3.48 8.94
CA PRO A 34 -3.20 -3.87 10.12
C PRO A 34 -3.87 -5.05 10.84
N GLY A 35 -3.09 -6.05 11.24
CA GLY A 35 -3.61 -7.27 11.85
C GLY A 35 -3.91 -8.41 10.90
N GLY A 36 -3.65 -8.27 9.57
CA GLY A 36 -3.64 -9.38 8.62
C GLY A 36 -4.96 -9.64 7.90
N LYS A 37 -5.90 -8.68 7.87
CA LYS A 37 -7.14 -8.82 7.09
C LYS A 37 -6.91 -8.37 5.66
N ILE A 38 -6.99 -9.29 4.69
CA ILE A 38 -6.72 -9.05 3.27
C ILE A 38 -8.02 -9.15 2.46
N ALA A 39 -8.30 -8.15 1.65
CA ALA A 39 -9.36 -8.21 0.67
C ALA A 39 -8.80 -8.04 -0.75
N PHE A 40 -9.40 -8.79 -1.66
CA PHE A 40 -9.05 -8.81 -3.07
C PHE A 40 -10.32 -8.74 -3.90
N TYR A 41 -10.40 -7.83 -4.85
CA TYR A 41 -11.55 -7.71 -5.75
C TYR A 41 -11.36 -8.57 -6.99
N THR A 42 -12.43 -9.22 -7.47
CA THR A 42 -12.37 -10.05 -8.68
C THR A 42 -11.92 -9.28 -9.92
N GLY A 43 -12.18 -7.96 -9.99
CA GLY A 43 -11.67 -7.10 -11.07
C GLY A 43 -10.15 -7.00 -11.13
N MET A 44 -9.45 -7.29 -10.03
CA MET A 44 -7.99 -7.31 -10.00
C MET A 44 -7.41 -8.55 -10.69
N LEU A 45 -8.19 -9.64 -10.81
CA LEU A 45 -7.76 -10.89 -11.47
C LEU A 45 -7.44 -10.67 -12.94
N ASP A 46 -8.09 -9.69 -13.59
CA ASP A 46 -7.78 -9.30 -14.98
C ASP A 46 -6.38 -8.68 -15.11
N ILE A 47 -5.85 -8.13 -14.05
CA ILE A 47 -4.50 -7.55 -13.99
C ILE A 47 -3.48 -8.61 -13.60
N THR A 48 -3.77 -9.41 -12.57
CA THR A 48 -2.83 -10.41 -12.04
C THR A 48 -2.65 -11.60 -12.98
N LYS A 49 -3.67 -12.02 -13.70
CA LYS A 49 -3.69 -13.07 -14.73
C LYS A 49 -3.37 -14.49 -14.23
N ASN A 50 -2.46 -14.64 -13.28
CA ASN A 50 -1.97 -15.93 -12.78
C ASN A 50 -1.56 -15.84 -11.31
N ASN A 51 -1.18 -16.97 -10.71
CA ASN A 51 -0.80 -17.06 -9.30
C ASN A 51 0.43 -16.21 -8.96
N ASN A 52 1.41 -16.09 -9.87
CA ASN A 52 2.59 -15.24 -9.64
C ASN A 52 2.20 -13.75 -9.57
N GLY A 53 1.29 -13.33 -10.46
CA GLY A 53 0.76 -11.96 -10.41
C GLY A 53 -0.12 -11.71 -9.19
N LEU A 54 -0.91 -12.71 -8.77
CA LEU A 54 -1.68 -12.62 -7.53
C LEU A 54 -0.73 -12.47 -6.32
N ALA A 55 0.31 -13.30 -6.25
CA ALA A 55 1.31 -13.27 -5.19
C ALA A 55 2.06 -11.92 -5.18
N ALA A 56 2.38 -11.35 -6.34
CA ALA A 56 3.04 -10.04 -6.43
C ALA A 56 2.21 -8.93 -5.78
N VAL A 57 0.89 -8.87 -6.05
CA VAL A 57 0.00 -7.89 -5.43
C VAL A 57 -0.19 -8.19 -3.96
N MET A 58 -0.45 -9.45 -3.58
CA MET A 58 -0.63 -9.83 -2.17
C MET A 58 0.63 -9.55 -1.36
N GLY A 59 1.82 -9.88 -1.89
CA GLY A 59 3.10 -9.62 -1.23
C GLY A 59 3.31 -8.12 -0.96
N HIS A 60 2.93 -7.27 -1.91
CA HIS A 60 2.98 -5.83 -1.76
C HIS A 60 2.03 -5.33 -0.66
N GLU A 61 0.79 -5.82 -0.62
CA GLU A 61 -0.19 -5.47 0.42
C GLU A 61 0.22 -5.96 1.81
N VAL A 62 0.72 -7.20 1.89
CA VAL A 62 1.28 -7.76 3.13
C VAL A 62 2.46 -6.92 3.61
N ALA A 63 3.33 -6.48 2.71
CA ALA A 63 4.47 -5.62 3.05
C ALA A 63 4.02 -4.29 3.66
N HIS A 64 2.95 -3.66 3.16
CA HIS A 64 2.37 -2.47 3.78
C HIS A 64 1.89 -2.72 5.21
N ALA A 65 1.29 -3.87 5.48
CA ALA A 65 0.82 -4.24 6.82
C ALA A 65 1.99 -4.54 7.78
N VAL A 66 2.98 -5.31 7.32
CA VAL A 66 4.18 -5.66 8.09
C VAL A 66 5.02 -4.42 8.42
N ALA A 67 5.23 -3.53 7.46
CA ALA A 67 5.94 -2.26 7.65
C ALA A 67 5.08 -1.19 8.37
N LYS A 68 3.83 -1.51 8.74
CA LYS A 68 2.91 -0.62 9.48
C LYS A 68 2.60 0.69 8.74
N HIS A 69 2.70 0.71 7.42
CA HIS A 69 2.48 1.93 6.63
C HIS A 69 1.09 2.53 6.82
N SER A 70 0.05 1.69 6.93
CA SER A 70 -1.32 2.14 7.20
C SER A 70 -1.47 2.77 8.59
N VAL A 71 -0.77 2.23 9.59
CA VAL A 71 -0.75 2.78 10.96
C VAL A 71 -0.04 4.14 10.97
N GLU A 72 1.09 4.24 10.31
CA GLU A 72 1.84 5.50 10.17
C GLU A 72 0.99 6.58 9.47
N ARG A 73 0.31 6.22 8.38
CA ARG A 73 -0.60 7.10 7.66
C ARG A 73 -1.74 7.60 8.55
N ALA A 74 -2.39 6.70 9.30
CA ALA A 74 -3.45 7.06 10.25
C ALA A 74 -2.95 7.98 11.36
N SER A 75 -1.76 7.74 11.88
CA SER A 75 -1.13 8.56 12.92
C SER A 75 -0.80 9.97 12.41
N ARG A 76 -0.28 10.09 11.20
CA ARG A 76 -0.05 11.40 10.56
C ARG A 76 -1.34 12.17 10.35
N THR A 77 -2.39 11.49 9.89
CA THR A 77 -3.72 12.11 9.72
C THR A 77 -4.27 12.62 11.04
N ARG A 78 -4.16 11.81 12.11
CA ARG A 78 -4.60 12.23 13.44
C ARG A 78 -3.81 13.43 13.94
N LEU A 79 -2.50 13.48 13.74
CA LEU A 79 -1.66 14.62 14.09
C LEU A 79 -2.07 15.87 13.33
N LEU A 80 -2.29 15.79 12.02
CA LEU A 80 -2.75 16.90 11.19
C LEU A 80 -4.09 17.43 11.66
N ASN A 81 -5.06 16.56 11.96
CA ASN A 81 -6.37 16.96 12.45
C ASN A 81 -6.27 17.66 13.82
N THR A 82 -5.43 17.14 14.72
CA THR A 82 -5.19 17.77 16.03
C THR A 82 -4.54 19.14 15.86
N THR A 83 -3.52 19.25 15.03
CA THR A 83 -2.83 20.52 14.75
C THR A 83 -3.78 21.55 14.14
N THR A 84 -4.61 21.13 13.17
CA THR A 84 -5.62 21.99 12.55
C THR A 84 -6.64 22.48 13.57
N GLY A 85 -7.11 21.62 14.47
CA GLY A 85 -8.00 21.99 15.55
C GLY A 85 -7.38 23.02 16.52
N ILE A 86 -6.11 22.83 16.88
CA ILE A 86 -5.39 23.79 17.75
C ILE A 86 -5.23 25.13 17.05
N ILE A 87 -4.90 25.16 15.77
CA ILE A 87 -4.79 26.40 14.99
C ILE A 87 -6.15 27.10 14.90
N ASP A 88 -7.23 26.38 14.70
CA ASP A 88 -8.57 26.95 14.65
C ASP A 88 -8.94 27.64 15.98
N ILE A 89 -8.70 26.97 17.10
CA ILE A 89 -8.87 27.56 18.45
C ILE A 89 -7.97 28.78 18.63
N ALA A 90 -6.69 28.69 18.28
CA ALA A 90 -5.73 29.78 18.45
C ALA A 90 -6.04 30.99 17.58
N THR A 91 -6.71 30.79 16.45
CA THR A 91 -7.14 31.88 15.54
C THR A 91 -8.56 32.36 15.80
N GLY A 92 -9.19 31.91 16.88
CA GLY A 92 -10.56 32.32 17.26
C GLY A 92 -11.64 31.74 16.33
N GLY A 93 -11.42 30.54 15.80
CA GLY A 93 -12.41 29.82 14.96
C GLY A 93 -12.42 30.25 13.49
N LYS A 94 -11.39 30.94 13.00
CA LYS A 94 -11.34 31.40 11.59
C LYS A 94 -11.46 30.27 10.57
N LEU A 95 -10.89 29.11 10.83
CA LEU A 95 -11.02 27.95 9.95
C LEU A 95 -12.46 27.43 9.93
N SER A 96 -13.09 27.35 11.09
CA SER A 96 -14.51 26.97 11.21
C SER A 96 -15.43 28.00 10.55
N GLU A 97 -15.11 29.27 10.62
CA GLU A 97 -15.84 30.34 9.93
C GLU A 97 -15.71 30.26 8.41
N ILE A 98 -14.50 30.00 7.90
CA ILE A 98 -14.28 29.75 6.47
C ILE A 98 -15.09 28.53 6.01
N ASN A 99 -15.11 27.46 6.79
CA ASN A 99 -15.92 26.27 6.49
C ASN A 99 -17.41 26.61 6.38
N ARG A 100 -17.92 27.43 7.30
CA ARG A 100 -19.32 27.83 7.32
C ARG A 100 -19.69 28.77 6.15
N THR A 101 -18.76 29.65 5.77
CA THR A 101 -19.03 30.66 4.68
C THR A 101 -18.83 30.08 3.29
N THR A 102 -17.91 29.13 3.12
CA THR A 102 -17.61 28.51 1.82
C THR A 102 -18.35 27.19 1.59
N GLY A 103 -18.99 26.62 2.61
CA GLY A 103 -19.56 25.27 2.57
C GLY A 103 -18.49 24.15 2.49
N MET A 104 -17.21 24.50 2.53
CA MET A 104 -16.12 23.55 2.50
C MET A 104 -15.78 23.08 3.91
N ASN A 105 -15.91 21.79 4.16
CA ASN A 105 -15.44 21.18 5.41
C ASN A 105 -13.91 20.94 5.31
N THR A 106 -13.10 22.00 5.54
CA THR A 106 -11.63 21.91 5.45
C THR A 106 -11.03 20.87 6.39
N VAL A 107 -11.57 20.68 7.58
CA VAL A 107 -11.15 19.61 8.50
C VAL A 107 -11.55 18.24 7.96
N GLY A 108 -12.75 18.10 7.44
CA GLY A 108 -13.23 16.87 6.79
C GLY A 108 -12.46 16.56 5.51
N ILE A 109 -12.16 17.56 4.70
CA ILE A 109 -11.32 17.40 3.49
C ILE A 109 -9.90 16.99 3.86
N LEU A 110 -9.27 17.63 4.85
CA LEU A 110 -7.93 17.27 5.33
C LEU A 110 -7.90 15.86 5.92
N SER A 111 -8.96 15.43 6.64
CA SER A 111 -9.06 14.05 7.15
C SER A 111 -9.31 13.04 6.04
N GLN A 112 -10.15 13.35 5.04
CA GLN A 112 -10.35 12.51 3.86
C GLN A 112 -9.08 12.42 3.02
N ILE A 113 -8.40 13.54 2.76
CA ILE A 113 -7.11 13.56 2.08
C ILE A 113 -6.09 12.73 2.87
N GLY A 114 -6.07 12.80 4.20
CA GLY A 114 -5.18 12.04 5.04
C GLY A 114 -5.43 10.53 5.01
N ILE A 115 -6.70 10.09 4.91
CA ILE A 115 -7.10 8.68 4.84
C ILE A 115 -6.99 8.14 3.41
N MET A 116 -7.30 8.97 2.41
CA MET A 116 -7.27 8.61 0.98
C MET A 116 -5.97 9.01 0.29
N ASN A 117 -5.04 9.69 0.99
CA ASN A 117 -3.76 10.04 0.42
C ASN A 117 -3.01 8.77 0.01
N PRO A 118 -2.44 8.75 -1.18
CA PRO A 118 -1.58 7.65 -1.59
C PRO A 118 -0.42 7.47 -0.62
N PHE A 119 0.08 6.26 -0.51
CA PHE A 119 1.31 5.99 0.22
C PHE A 119 2.45 6.84 -0.35
N THR A 120 3.37 7.20 0.51
CA THR A 120 4.54 7.96 0.06
C THR A 120 5.42 7.11 -0.85
N ARG A 121 6.18 7.75 -1.74
CA ARG A 121 7.12 7.04 -2.63
C ARG A 121 8.09 6.13 -1.87
N LYS A 122 8.47 6.53 -0.64
CA LYS A 122 9.34 5.72 0.22
C LYS A 122 8.63 4.47 0.70
N GLN A 123 7.39 4.60 1.17
CA GLN A 123 6.56 3.47 1.61
C GLN A 123 6.27 2.49 0.46
N GLU A 124 5.98 3.02 -0.74
CA GLU A 124 5.79 2.19 -1.93
C GLU A 124 7.05 1.42 -2.31
N SER A 125 8.20 2.09 -2.30
CA SER A 125 9.50 1.46 -2.59
C SER A 125 9.85 0.38 -1.58
N GLU A 126 9.56 0.59 -0.31
CA GLU A 126 9.75 -0.38 0.76
C GLU A 126 8.78 -1.56 0.61
N ALA A 127 7.51 -1.30 0.30
CA ALA A 127 6.51 -2.35 0.07
C ALA A 127 6.82 -3.20 -1.17
N ASP A 128 7.33 -2.59 -2.25
CA ASP A 128 7.80 -3.33 -3.42
C ASP A 128 8.96 -4.25 -3.07
N TYR A 129 9.97 -3.75 -2.38
CA TYR A 129 11.15 -4.53 -2.03
C TYR A 129 10.80 -5.72 -1.11
N LEU A 130 10.04 -5.46 -0.05
CA LEU A 130 9.60 -6.51 0.87
C LEU A 130 8.64 -7.50 0.18
N GLY A 131 7.72 -7.01 -0.63
CA GLY A 131 6.78 -7.83 -1.39
C GLY A 131 7.46 -8.78 -2.37
N LEU A 132 8.53 -8.34 -3.03
CA LEU A 132 9.39 -9.19 -3.86
C LEU A 132 10.04 -10.29 -3.02
N ILE A 133 10.58 -9.97 -1.83
CA ILE A 133 11.19 -10.95 -0.92
C ILE A 133 10.14 -11.98 -0.48
N PHE A 134 8.98 -11.54 -0.02
CA PHE A 134 7.92 -12.44 0.44
C PHE A 134 7.45 -13.38 -0.67
N SER A 135 7.23 -12.84 -1.88
CA SER A 135 6.83 -13.65 -3.03
C SER A 135 7.91 -14.65 -3.45
N SER A 136 9.18 -14.25 -3.44
CA SER A 136 10.31 -15.13 -3.77
C SER A 136 10.45 -16.27 -2.77
N LEU A 137 10.46 -15.96 -1.47
CA LEU A 137 10.54 -16.96 -0.40
C LEU A 137 9.36 -17.95 -0.44
N SER A 138 8.18 -17.48 -0.89
CA SER A 138 6.99 -18.31 -1.06
C SER A 138 6.97 -19.12 -2.37
N GLY A 139 8.02 -19.08 -3.17
CA GLY A 139 8.17 -19.89 -4.39
C GLY A 139 7.49 -19.32 -5.63
N TYR A 140 7.04 -18.06 -5.61
CA TYR A 140 6.44 -17.42 -6.77
C TYR A 140 7.48 -16.72 -7.66
N ASP A 141 7.22 -16.69 -8.97
CA ASP A 141 8.08 -15.97 -9.92
C ASP A 141 7.87 -14.46 -9.82
N ILE A 142 8.79 -13.80 -9.13
CA ILE A 142 8.74 -12.36 -8.86
C ILE A 142 8.97 -11.48 -10.11
N ARG A 143 9.42 -12.06 -11.25
CA ARG A 143 9.50 -11.36 -12.54
C ARG A 143 8.13 -10.93 -13.05
N GLU A 144 7.07 -11.54 -12.55
CA GLU A 144 5.70 -11.16 -12.87
C GLU A 144 5.32 -9.78 -12.28
N THR A 145 5.98 -9.33 -11.20
CA THR A 145 5.69 -8.05 -10.53
C THR A 145 5.78 -6.87 -11.49
N THR A 146 6.84 -6.79 -12.29
CA THR A 146 6.97 -5.73 -13.31
C THR A 146 5.81 -5.72 -14.30
N LYS A 147 5.39 -6.89 -14.78
CA LYS A 147 4.30 -7.02 -15.74
C LYS A 147 2.96 -6.57 -15.15
N ILE A 148 2.75 -6.72 -13.83
CA ILE A 148 1.57 -6.19 -13.14
C ILE A 148 1.50 -4.67 -13.28
N TRP A 149 2.59 -3.96 -12.98
CA TRP A 149 2.63 -2.51 -13.08
C TRP A 149 2.47 -2.01 -14.52
N GLU A 150 3.05 -2.72 -15.49
CA GLU A 150 2.85 -2.43 -16.92
C GLU A 150 1.39 -2.62 -17.34
N ARG A 151 0.73 -3.70 -16.89
CA ARG A 151 -0.70 -3.94 -17.16
C ARG A 151 -1.58 -2.87 -16.52
N MET A 152 -1.30 -2.46 -15.27
CA MET A 152 -2.02 -1.37 -14.62
C MET A 152 -1.87 -0.06 -15.39
N LYS A 153 -0.64 0.28 -15.80
CA LYS A 153 -0.36 1.47 -16.63
C LYS A 153 -1.10 1.42 -17.96
N ASN A 154 -1.14 0.26 -18.61
CA ASN A 154 -1.83 0.08 -19.89
C ASN A 154 -3.37 0.06 -19.74
N ALA A 155 -3.90 -0.45 -18.64
CA ALA A 155 -5.33 -0.43 -18.35
C ALA A 155 -5.87 0.99 -18.18
N ASN A 156 -4.98 1.95 -17.95
CA ASN A 156 -5.30 3.37 -17.72
C ASN A 156 -5.35 4.22 -19.01
N LYS A 157 -5.01 3.68 -20.18
CA LYS A 157 -4.98 4.46 -21.44
C LYS A 157 -6.38 4.97 -21.78
N GLY A 158 -6.66 6.25 -21.48
CA GLY A 158 -7.89 6.96 -21.82
C GLY A 158 -9.11 6.67 -20.93
N LYS A 159 -8.93 6.05 -19.77
CA LYS A 159 -9.94 5.78 -18.73
C LYS A 159 -9.44 6.20 -17.37
N GLU A 160 -10.34 6.25 -16.38
CA GLU A 160 -9.93 6.43 -14.98
C GLU A 160 -8.93 5.35 -14.57
N PRO A 161 -7.85 5.73 -13.84
CA PRO A 161 -6.87 4.76 -13.36
C PRO A 161 -7.54 3.71 -12.48
N PRO A 162 -7.05 2.45 -12.47
CA PRO A 162 -7.49 1.47 -11.49
C PRO A 162 -7.42 2.06 -10.08
N GLU A 163 -8.43 1.80 -9.26
CA GLU A 163 -8.52 2.34 -7.89
C GLU A 163 -7.25 2.02 -7.06
N PHE A 164 -6.65 0.87 -7.30
CA PHE A 164 -5.36 0.48 -6.75
C PHE A 164 -4.27 1.54 -7.01
N MET A 165 -4.21 2.14 -8.20
CA MET A 165 -3.22 3.16 -8.53
C MET A 165 -3.49 4.51 -7.83
N SER A 166 -4.68 4.73 -7.32
CA SER A 166 -5.00 5.95 -6.55
C SER A 166 -4.33 5.94 -5.18
N THR A 167 -4.20 4.76 -4.57
CA THR A 167 -3.52 4.57 -3.28
C THR A 167 -2.06 4.17 -3.44
N HIS A 168 -1.70 3.52 -4.56
CA HIS A 168 -0.37 3.03 -4.90
C HIS A 168 0.13 3.62 -6.23
N PRO A 169 0.55 4.89 -6.25
CA PRO A 169 0.96 5.53 -7.49
C PRO A 169 2.18 4.85 -8.10
N SER A 170 2.07 4.53 -9.40
CA SER A 170 3.15 3.96 -10.19
C SER A 170 3.76 5.00 -11.11
N ASN A 171 5.07 4.87 -11.34
CA ASN A 171 5.80 5.59 -12.37
C ASN A 171 6.88 4.68 -12.99
N ASP A 172 7.46 5.09 -14.09
CA ASP A 172 8.47 4.29 -14.81
C ASP A 172 9.70 4.00 -13.94
N ARG A 173 10.10 4.93 -13.08
CA ARG A 173 11.20 4.76 -12.13
C ARG A 173 10.93 3.62 -11.14
N ARG A 174 9.67 3.45 -10.68
CA ARG A 174 9.28 2.36 -9.78
C ARG A 174 9.41 1.00 -10.49
N ILE A 175 8.95 0.90 -11.73
CA ILE A 175 9.08 -0.30 -12.57
C ILE A 175 10.55 -0.67 -12.79
N GLU A 176 11.39 0.32 -13.13
CA GLU A 176 12.83 0.14 -13.28
C GLU A 176 13.49 -0.36 -11.98
N GLN A 177 13.11 0.19 -10.85
CA GLN A 177 13.62 -0.18 -9.54
C GLN A 177 13.28 -1.64 -9.19
N ILE A 178 12.04 -2.06 -9.44
CA ILE A 178 11.59 -3.45 -9.26
C ILE A 178 12.41 -4.39 -10.14
N ASN A 179 12.66 -4.04 -11.40
CA ASN A 179 13.48 -4.85 -12.30
C ASN A 179 14.92 -5.02 -11.80
N ASN A 180 15.52 -3.94 -11.29
CA ASN A 180 16.88 -3.97 -10.76
C ASN A 180 16.98 -4.89 -9.53
N TRP A 181 15.98 -4.89 -8.64
CA TRP A 181 15.98 -5.75 -7.45
C TRP A 181 15.67 -7.22 -7.75
N THR A 182 14.91 -7.49 -8.81
CA THR A 182 14.43 -8.84 -9.10
C THR A 182 15.55 -9.87 -9.18
N ASN A 183 16.65 -9.57 -9.89
CA ASN A 183 17.77 -10.49 -10.04
C ASN A 183 18.52 -10.71 -8.73
N GLU A 184 18.72 -9.65 -7.95
CA GLU A 184 19.36 -9.72 -6.64
C GLU A 184 18.52 -10.58 -5.68
N ILE A 185 17.22 -10.33 -5.63
CA ILE A 185 16.30 -10.98 -4.71
C ILE A 185 16.16 -12.48 -5.00
N ILE A 186 16.07 -12.89 -6.26
CA ILE A 186 16.01 -14.30 -6.65
C ILE A 186 17.24 -15.07 -6.12
N LEU A 187 18.42 -14.46 -6.16
CA LEU A 187 19.65 -15.09 -5.68
C LEU A 187 19.76 -15.10 -4.15
N LYS A 188 19.34 -14.02 -3.51
CA LYS A 188 19.52 -13.79 -2.07
C LYS A 188 18.43 -14.41 -1.20
N TYR A 189 17.22 -14.49 -1.73
CA TYR A 189 16.03 -14.98 -1.05
C TYR A 189 15.32 -16.05 -1.89
N PRO A 190 15.96 -17.22 -2.12
CA PRO A 190 15.34 -18.32 -2.85
C PRO A 190 14.13 -18.89 -2.09
N PRO A 191 13.26 -19.67 -2.75
CA PRO A 191 12.13 -20.32 -2.11
C PRO A 191 12.53 -21.10 -0.86
N ILE A 192 11.72 -20.98 0.19
CA ILE A 192 11.86 -21.81 1.39
C ILE A 192 11.22 -23.16 1.05
N ALA A 193 12.04 -24.24 1.13
CA ALA A 193 11.59 -25.62 0.88
C ALA A 193 10.66 -26.12 1.98
#